data_9a6ea74d51816ae6e3cd01fb6c7e25cd
#
_entry.id   9a6ea74d51816ae6e3cd01fb6c7e25cd
#
_cell.length_a   1.000
_cell.length_b   1.000
_cell.length_c   1.000
_cell.angle_alpha   90.00
_cell.angle_beta   90.00
_cell.angle_gamma   90.00
#
_symmetry.space_group_name_H-M   'P 1'
#
loop_
_entity.id
_entity.type
_entity.pdbx_description
1 polymer ?
#
loop_
_entity_poly.entity_id
_entity_poly.type
_entity_poly.pdbx_seq_one_letter_code
_entity_poly.pdbx_strand_id
1 'polypeptide(L)'
;LIHFGNYRLPFGGVGTSGIGAYHGKHGFDTFSHHKSISKRGTWFDPPVRYAPYNGKLGLIKKMFKCKTSPEVGGMGHSVKRKEDARFLHGKGNYTDDVKLPGMLSMVIVRSPYAYAKILSINKEKALAIDGVLAVITGEDLAQYNLHWMPTLLSDSQMVLPTDTVMHQSQEVCAVIATDRYIAVDGAEAVDVQYEPMKALVDPWKALDDDAPLLRPDKEGQKDNQIYHWERGEREKTDAAIAAADVVVKERIHLPRIHVASIETCGVVASYDKDTEKMLIYLTSQAPHAIRTILALVAGHVGLSEEKIRIIAPDIGGGFGGKVPVYPGYVIAIAASFLIGKPVKWIEDRSENLVNGFARDYHMDCELAATKDGKIQAFKVSTLADHGYTDSSANPSKYPTGMFSICTGSYDYEHAFAELDAVYTNKAPGGVAYRCSFRVTEAVHAIERMVDKLAAEIKMDPAEIRFKNFIKKEQFPYASPLGWSYDSGDYKQTLEKAMEMVGYDDYKKEQAEKRAQGKLMGIGICTFTEVVGAGPSKDFDILGIAMFDSAEIRVHPTGKALARFGTKSQGQGHETTYAQILAEELGIPYTDIEIDEGDTDTAPYGLGTYASRSTPT
;
A
#
# COMPACT_ATOMS: atom_id res chain seq x y z
N LEU A 1 16.91 -18.72 7.56
CA LEU A 1 15.71 -19.57 7.34
C LEU A 1 15.16 -20.14 8.66
N ILE A 2 16.01 -20.69 9.56
CA ILE A 2 15.57 -21.25 10.86
C ILE A 2 15.00 -20.15 11.78
N HIS A 3 15.56 -18.96 11.74
CA HIS A 3 15.10 -17.82 12.52
C HIS A 3 13.74 -17.30 12.02
N PHE A 4 13.52 -17.32 10.71
CA PHE A 4 12.27 -16.91 10.07
C PHE A 4 11.08 -17.81 10.43
N GLY A 5 11.31 -19.11 10.62
CA GLY A 5 10.27 -20.08 10.97
C GLY A 5 9.97 -20.21 12.47
N ASN A 6 10.71 -19.54 13.35
CA ASN A 6 10.51 -19.66 14.78
C ASN A 6 9.70 -18.49 15.34
N TYR A 7 8.39 -18.69 15.49
CA TYR A 7 7.45 -17.68 15.99
C TYR A 7 7.72 -17.19 17.44
N ARG A 8 8.61 -17.87 18.19
CA ARG A 8 9.00 -17.44 19.54
C ARG A 8 10.20 -16.50 19.53
N LEU A 9 10.87 -16.35 18.39
CA LEU A 9 12.00 -15.44 18.23
C LEU A 9 11.54 -14.20 17.49
N PRO A 10 11.87 -13.00 17.97
CA PRO A 10 11.55 -11.77 17.27
C PRO A 10 12.24 -11.75 15.89
N PHE A 11 11.50 -11.43 14.84
CA PHE A 11 12.02 -11.26 13.49
C PHE A 11 11.86 -9.81 13.07
N GLY A 12 12.95 -9.18 12.75
CA GLY A 12 12.97 -7.78 12.30
C GLY A 12 14.34 -7.39 11.79
N GLY A 13 14.38 -6.35 10.98
CA GLY A 13 15.62 -5.79 10.50
C GLY A 13 16.31 -4.88 11.53
N VAL A 14 17.63 -4.76 11.43
CA VAL A 14 18.44 -3.83 12.22
C VAL A 14 19.07 -2.81 11.27
N GLY A 15 18.99 -1.53 11.61
CA GLY A 15 19.53 -0.45 10.78
C GLY A 15 18.79 -0.30 9.46
N THR A 16 19.50 -0.32 8.33
CA THR A 16 18.93 -0.15 6.99
C THR A 16 18.06 -1.32 6.52
N SER A 17 18.06 -2.46 7.22
CA SER A 17 17.27 -3.64 6.87
C SER A 17 15.87 -3.67 7.52
N GLY A 18 15.52 -2.69 8.32
CA GLY A 18 14.18 -2.53 8.90
C GLY A 18 14.20 -2.07 10.36
N ILE A 19 13.06 -1.56 10.82
CA ILE A 19 12.86 -1.06 12.18
C ILE A 19 11.82 -1.91 12.87
N GLY A 20 12.19 -2.52 14.00
CA GLY A 20 11.30 -3.30 14.84
C GLY A 20 11.36 -4.81 14.59
N ALA A 21 10.78 -5.56 15.50
CA ALA A 21 10.72 -7.01 15.45
C ALA A 21 9.27 -7.47 15.47
N TYR A 22 8.95 -8.43 14.63
CA TYR A 22 7.66 -9.09 14.63
C TYR A 22 7.86 -10.60 14.69
N HIS A 23 6.98 -11.29 15.23
CA HIS A 23 6.63 -12.71 15.31
C HIS A 23 5.98 -13.00 16.66
N GLY A 24 4.90 -13.77 16.62
CA GLY A 24 4.19 -14.25 17.81
C GLY A 24 3.86 -13.10 18.77
N LYS A 25 4.15 -13.31 20.04
CA LYS A 25 3.87 -12.32 21.09
C LYS A 25 4.59 -10.98 20.87
N HIS A 26 5.80 -10.99 20.33
CA HIS A 26 6.56 -9.76 20.08
C HIS A 26 5.91 -8.88 19.00
N GLY A 27 5.44 -9.48 17.90
CA GLY A 27 4.68 -8.77 16.88
C GLY A 27 3.34 -8.29 17.43
N PHE A 28 2.65 -9.15 18.15
CA PHE A 28 1.39 -8.81 18.79
C PHE A 28 1.56 -7.68 19.81
N ASP A 29 2.51 -7.76 20.72
CA ASP A 29 2.77 -6.74 21.75
C ASP A 29 3.29 -5.42 21.14
N THR A 30 4.04 -5.48 20.02
CA THR A 30 4.60 -4.31 19.34
C THR A 30 3.57 -3.58 18.47
N PHE A 31 2.63 -4.31 17.86
CA PHE A 31 1.67 -3.76 16.89
C PHE A 31 0.21 -3.81 17.37
N SER A 32 -0.07 -4.38 18.55
CA SER A 32 -1.45 -4.43 19.07
C SER A 32 -1.78 -3.21 19.90
N HIS A 33 -2.60 -2.33 19.34
CA HIS A 33 -3.58 -1.67 20.19
C HIS A 33 -4.61 -2.73 20.61
N HIS A 34 -4.82 -2.89 21.93
CA HIS A 34 -5.95 -3.65 22.43
C HIS A 34 -7.25 -2.89 22.10
N LYS A 35 -7.68 -2.97 20.86
CA LYS A 35 -8.97 -2.45 20.43
C LYS A 35 -10.02 -3.52 20.67
N SER A 36 -10.93 -3.27 21.60
CA SER A 36 -12.08 -4.15 21.82
C SER A 36 -13.00 -4.09 20.61
N ILE A 37 -13.19 -5.22 19.94
CA ILE A 37 -14.22 -5.36 18.91
C ILE A 37 -15.55 -5.63 19.62
N SER A 38 -16.51 -4.72 19.47
CA SER A 38 -17.81 -4.81 20.10
C SER A 38 -18.89 -5.14 19.08
N LYS A 39 -19.58 -6.26 19.25
CA LYS A 39 -20.79 -6.60 18.48
C LYS A 39 -21.96 -5.73 18.95
N ARG A 40 -22.57 -4.98 18.06
CA ARG A 40 -23.62 -4.02 18.37
C ARG A 40 -25.01 -4.64 18.24
N GLY A 41 -25.68 -4.84 19.35
CA GLY A 41 -27.15 -4.90 19.37
C GLY A 41 -27.71 -3.48 19.35
N THR A 42 -28.70 -3.21 18.49
CA THR A 42 -29.23 -1.85 18.27
C THR A 42 -30.22 -1.38 19.35
N TRP A 43 -30.58 -2.23 20.30
CA TRP A 43 -31.63 -1.94 21.29
C TRP A 43 -31.13 -1.47 22.66
N PHE A 44 -29.83 -1.67 22.97
CA PHE A 44 -29.25 -1.22 24.23
C PHE A 44 -27.77 -0.86 24.04
N ASP A 45 -27.42 0.40 24.28
CA ASP A 45 -26.06 0.92 24.12
C ASP A 45 -25.58 1.57 25.44
N PRO A 46 -25.00 0.77 26.36
CA PRO A 46 -24.62 1.29 27.68
C PRO A 46 -23.46 2.29 27.59
N PRO A 47 -23.50 3.42 28.31
CA PRO A 47 -22.49 4.47 28.30
C PRO A 47 -21.07 3.99 28.66
N VAL A 48 -20.94 2.81 29.26
CA VAL A 48 -19.66 2.17 29.62
C VAL A 48 -18.85 1.73 28.40
N ARG A 49 -19.44 1.75 27.21
CA ARG A 49 -18.80 1.38 25.93
C ARG A 49 -17.87 2.45 25.36
N TYR A 50 -18.01 3.69 25.77
CA TYR A 50 -17.33 4.82 25.18
C TYR A 50 -16.29 5.42 26.11
N ALA A 51 -15.18 5.86 25.57
CA ALA A 51 -14.21 6.68 26.30
C ALA A 51 -14.83 8.07 26.62
N PRO A 52 -14.41 8.68 27.72
CA PRO A 52 -13.46 8.22 28.73
C PRO A 52 -14.11 7.22 29.71
N TYR A 53 -13.40 6.13 29.99
CA TYR A 53 -13.96 5.02 30.80
C TYR A 53 -14.01 5.30 32.31
N ASN A 54 -13.51 6.42 32.79
CA ASN A 54 -13.66 6.99 34.14
C ASN A 54 -13.79 5.95 35.27
N GLY A 55 -12.77 5.12 35.50
CA GLY A 55 -12.76 4.08 36.52
C GLY A 55 -13.53 2.81 36.22
N LYS A 56 -14.26 2.72 35.09
CA LYS A 56 -15.10 1.56 34.71
C LYS A 56 -14.31 0.46 33.98
N LEU A 57 -13.01 0.65 33.74
CA LEU A 57 -12.16 -0.31 33.03
C LEU A 57 -12.13 -1.69 33.70
N GLY A 58 -12.20 -1.73 35.05
CA GLY A 58 -12.27 -2.98 35.80
C GLY A 58 -13.55 -3.77 35.56
N LEU A 59 -14.69 -3.06 35.40
CA LEU A 59 -15.97 -3.67 35.08
C LEU A 59 -15.96 -4.22 33.64
N ILE A 60 -15.43 -3.45 32.71
CA ILE A 60 -15.27 -3.85 31.31
C ILE A 60 -14.38 -5.08 31.20
N LYS A 61 -13.21 -5.11 31.84
CA LYS A 61 -12.34 -6.29 31.89
C LYS A 61 -13.01 -7.53 32.48
N LYS A 62 -13.94 -7.34 33.42
CA LYS A 62 -14.69 -8.44 34.04
C LYS A 62 -15.81 -8.97 33.13
N MET A 63 -16.42 -8.10 32.30
CA MET A 63 -17.45 -8.45 31.32
C MET A 63 -16.88 -9.12 30.06
N PHE A 64 -15.67 -8.75 29.66
CA PHE A 64 -14.97 -9.26 28.48
C PHE A 64 -13.82 -10.22 28.83
N LYS A 65 -13.97 -11.02 29.90
CA LYS A 65 -13.10 -12.18 30.08
C LYS A 65 -13.28 -13.08 28.86
N CYS A 66 -12.16 -13.46 28.24
CA CYS A 66 -12.12 -14.48 27.20
C CYS A 66 -12.95 -15.69 27.68
N LYS A 67 -14.06 -15.97 27.04
CA LYS A 67 -14.99 -17.02 27.44
C LYS A 67 -14.66 -18.37 26.79
N THR A 68 -13.80 -18.35 25.78
CA THR A 68 -13.44 -19.56 25.05
C THR A 68 -12.26 -20.28 25.74
N SER A 69 -12.33 -21.61 25.72
CA SER A 69 -11.22 -22.42 26.20
C SER A 69 -10.04 -22.33 25.23
N PRO A 70 -8.80 -22.62 25.70
CA PRO A 70 -7.62 -22.72 24.80
C PRO A 70 -7.81 -23.71 23.65
N GLU A 71 -8.67 -24.71 23.82
CA GLU A 71 -9.01 -25.70 22.79
C GLU A 71 -9.77 -25.10 21.61
N VAL A 72 -10.55 -24.06 21.85
CA VAL A 72 -11.27 -23.32 20.79
C VAL A 72 -10.31 -22.46 19.98
N GLY A 73 -9.26 -21.94 20.61
CA GLY A 73 -8.23 -21.12 19.95
C GLY A 73 -8.75 -19.77 19.47
N GLY A 74 -9.66 -19.13 20.25
CA GLY A 74 -10.20 -17.81 19.94
C GLY A 74 -9.20 -16.66 20.13
N MET A 75 -9.71 -15.42 20.11
CA MET A 75 -8.88 -14.22 20.24
C MET A 75 -8.07 -14.22 21.54
N GLY A 76 -6.81 -13.80 21.44
CA GLY A 76 -5.87 -13.75 22.57
C GLY A 76 -5.15 -15.07 22.88
N HIS A 77 -5.50 -16.18 22.22
CA HIS A 77 -4.78 -17.44 22.34
C HIS A 77 -3.63 -17.51 21.34
N SER A 78 -2.49 -18.07 21.80
CA SER A 78 -1.35 -18.37 20.93
C SER A 78 -1.61 -19.68 20.20
N VAL A 79 -1.93 -19.61 18.92
CA VAL A 79 -2.21 -20.77 18.07
C VAL A 79 -1.16 -20.90 16.96
N LYS A 80 -1.05 -22.10 16.36
CA LYS A 80 -0.25 -22.29 15.15
C LYS A 80 -1.02 -21.74 13.95
N ARG A 81 -0.31 -21.10 13.02
CA ARG A 81 -0.93 -20.64 11.77
C ARG A 81 -1.40 -21.86 10.96
N LYS A 82 -2.64 -21.79 10.49
CA LYS A 82 -3.28 -22.86 9.72
C LYS A 82 -2.60 -23.07 8.37
N GLU A 83 -2.31 -21.97 7.70
CA GLU A 83 -1.67 -21.94 6.38
C GLU A 83 -0.23 -22.44 6.37
N ASP A 84 0.51 -22.40 7.48
CA ASP A 84 1.91 -22.79 7.53
C ASP A 84 2.11 -24.28 7.17
N ALA A 85 1.16 -25.14 7.51
CA ALA A 85 1.26 -26.57 7.22
C ALA A 85 1.40 -26.84 5.72
N ARG A 86 0.56 -26.22 4.88
CA ARG A 86 0.63 -26.41 3.42
C ARG A 86 1.87 -25.76 2.81
N PHE A 87 2.29 -24.58 3.29
CA PHE A 87 3.49 -23.91 2.81
C PHE A 87 4.77 -24.69 3.13
N LEU A 88 4.90 -25.19 4.37
CA LEU A 88 6.06 -25.98 4.78
C LEU A 88 6.18 -27.33 4.04
N HIS A 89 5.07 -27.87 3.54
CA HIS A 89 5.05 -29.08 2.72
C HIS A 89 5.15 -28.80 1.21
N GLY A 90 5.43 -27.56 0.79
CA GLY A 90 5.52 -27.18 -0.62
C GLY A 90 4.20 -27.27 -1.38
N LYS A 91 3.07 -27.13 -0.68
CA LYS A 91 1.72 -27.17 -1.26
C LYS A 91 1.11 -25.77 -1.44
N GLY A 92 1.93 -24.73 -1.40
CA GLY A 92 1.53 -23.39 -1.85
C GLY A 92 1.21 -23.43 -3.35
N ASN A 93 0.26 -22.64 -3.78
CA ASN A 93 -0.14 -22.54 -5.18
C ASN A 93 -0.13 -21.07 -5.59
N TYR A 94 0.93 -20.64 -6.24
CA TYR A 94 1.16 -19.28 -6.68
C TYR A 94 0.78 -19.10 -8.15
N THR A 95 0.69 -17.87 -8.63
CA THR A 95 0.27 -17.61 -10.02
C THR A 95 1.20 -18.29 -11.03
N ASP A 96 2.49 -18.39 -10.76
CA ASP A 96 3.43 -19.08 -11.66
C ASP A 96 3.26 -20.61 -11.66
N ASP A 97 2.69 -21.20 -10.62
CA ASP A 97 2.39 -22.65 -10.56
C ASP A 97 1.19 -23.03 -11.46
N VAL A 98 0.36 -22.07 -11.86
CA VAL A 98 -0.82 -22.33 -12.69
C VAL A 98 -0.41 -22.78 -14.09
N LYS A 99 -0.96 -23.92 -14.52
CA LYS A 99 -0.75 -24.49 -15.86
C LYS A 99 -2.09 -24.84 -16.48
N LEU A 100 -2.34 -24.31 -17.67
CA LEU A 100 -3.55 -24.59 -18.44
C LEU A 100 -3.19 -25.28 -19.77
N PRO A 101 -4.05 -26.14 -20.32
CA PRO A 101 -3.81 -26.78 -21.61
C PRO A 101 -3.61 -25.76 -22.74
N GLY A 102 -2.57 -25.92 -23.54
CA GLY A 102 -2.28 -25.03 -24.67
C GLY A 102 -1.82 -23.62 -24.28
N MET A 103 -1.43 -23.42 -23.02
CA MET A 103 -1.00 -22.13 -22.49
C MET A 103 0.27 -21.63 -23.18
N LEU A 104 0.25 -20.33 -23.51
CA LEU A 104 1.35 -19.59 -24.12
C LEU A 104 2.05 -18.72 -23.08
N SER A 105 3.30 -18.37 -23.35
CA SER A 105 4.09 -17.45 -22.56
C SER A 105 4.19 -16.08 -23.23
N MET A 106 4.14 -15.03 -22.43
CA MET A 106 4.29 -13.66 -22.88
C MET A 106 5.55 -13.02 -22.27
N VAL A 107 6.30 -12.28 -23.09
CA VAL A 107 7.42 -11.42 -22.68
C VAL A 107 7.19 -10.03 -23.26
N ILE A 108 7.48 -9.01 -22.48
CA ILE A 108 7.25 -7.60 -22.83
C ILE A 108 8.57 -6.96 -23.28
N VAL A 109 8.54 -6.29 -24.42
CA VAL A 109 9.62 -5.41 -24.89
C VAL A 109 9.42 -4.04 -24.26
N ARG A 110 10.47 -3.50 -23.64
CA ARG A 110 10.42 -2.24 -22.88
C ARG A 110 11.32 -1.16 -23.48
N SER A 111 10.90 0.09 -23.34
CA SER A 111 11.65 1.25 -23.83
C SER A 111 12.96 1.47 -23.06
N PRO A 112 14.09 1.67 -23.76
CA PRO A 112 15.33 2.14 -23.13
C PRO A 112 15.31 3.64 -22.81
N TYR A 113 14.34 4.40 -23.38
CA TYR A 113 14.29 5.86 -23.26
C TYR A 113 13.21 6.30 -22.27
N ALA A 114 13.49 7.39 -21.58
CA ALA A 114 12.56 8.05 -20.68
C ALA A 114 11.49 8.87 -21.44
N TYR A 115 11.83 9.37 -22.63
CA TYR A 115 10.91 10.11 -23.49
C TYR A 115 11.39 9.99 -24.93
N ALA A 116 10.60 9.39 -25.81
CA ALA A 116 10.94 9.21 -27.22
C ALA A 116 9.70 8.92 -28.06
N LYS A 117 9.72 9.36 -29.33
CA LYS A 117 8.76 8.88 -30.32
C LYS A 117 9.13 7.48 -30.78
N ILE A 118 8.14 6.65 -31.01
CA ILE A 118 8.27 5.36 -31.67
C ILE A 118 8.12 5.62 -33.16
N LEU A 119 9.22 5.41 -33.93
CA LEU A 119 9.21 5.59 -35.38
C LEU A 119 8.71 4.35 -36.09
N SER A 120 9.08 3.16 -35.61
CA SER A 120 8.61 1.88 -36.13
C SER A 120 8.86 0.75 -35.13
N ILE A 121 8.04 -0.30 -35.21
CA ILE A 121 8.23 -1.58 -34.52
C ILE A 121 8.28 -2.67 -35.60
N ASN A 122 9.48 -3.17 -35.92
CA ASN A 122 9.67 -4.26 -36.86
C ASN A 122 9.59 -5.60 -36.12
N LYS A 123 8.57 -6.37 -36.41
CA LYS A 123 8.26 -7.67 -35.81
C LYS A 123 8.60 -8.88 -36.70
N GLU A 124 9.10 -8.67 -37.91
CA GLU A 124 9.33 -9.75 -38.89
C GLU A 124 10.31 -10.81 -38.40
N LYS A 125 11.46 -10.39 -37.84
CA LYS A 125 12.46 -11.32 -37.30
C LYS A 125 11.94 -12.12 -36.11
N ALA A 126 11.17 -11.51 -35.24
CA ALA A 126 10.55 -12.19 -34.09
C ALA A 126 9.52 -13.23 -34.59
N LEU A 127 8.67 -12.88 -35.53
CA LEU A 127 7.66 -13.76 -36.08
C LEU A 127 8.25 -14.91 -36.92
N ALA A 128 9.51 -14.78 -37.39
CA ALA A 128 10.22 -15.85 -38.11
C ALA A 128 10.79 -16.94 -37.19
N ILE A 129 10.80 -16.72 -35.87
CA ILE A 129 11.27 -17.71 -34.87
C ILE A 129 10.17 -18.75 -34.69
N ASP A 130 10.51 -20.03 -34.87
CA ASP A 130 9.56 -21.12 -34.66
C ASP A 130 9.06 -21.15 -33.22
N GLY A 131 7.74 -21.19 -33.04
CA GLY A 131 7.08 -21.13 -31.75
C GLY A 131 6.67 -19.72 -31.31
N VAL A 132 7.08 -18.64 -31.97
CA VAL A 132 6.49 -17.30 -31.78
C VAL A 132 5.17 -17.23 -32.54
N LEU A 133 4.08 -16.90 -31.84
CA LEU A 133 2.74 -16.86 -32.41
C LEU A 133 2.29 -15.46 -32.79
N ALA A 134 2.68 -14.46 -31.98
CA ALA A 134 2.27 -13.08 -32.19
C ALA A 134 3.26 -12.09 -31.54
N VAL A 135 3.30 -10.89 -32.12
CA VAL A 135 3.87 -9.68 -31.48
C VAL A 135 2.77 -8.63 -31.46
N ILE A 136 2.28 -8.32 -30.26
CA ILE A 136 1.16 -7.39 -30.03
C ILE A 136 1.74 -6.00 -29.73
N THR A 137 1.26 -5.00 -30.47
CA THR A 137 1.66 -3.59 -30.36
C THR A 137 0.50 -2.72 -29.87
N GLY A 138 0.78 -1.46 -29.56
CA GLY A 138 -0.26 -0.47 -29.24
C GLY A 138 -1.29 -0.31 -30.36
N GLU A 139 -0.86 -0.36 -31.61
CA GLU A 139 -1.76 -0.30 -32.79
C GLU A 139 -2.69 -1.50 -32.86
N ASP A 140 -2.19 -2.71 -32.55
CA ASP A 140 -3.02 -3.92 -32.53
C ASP A 140 -4.12 -3.81 -31.46
N LEU A 141 -3.81 -3.23 -30.28
CA LEU A 141 -4.79 -2.98 -29.22
C LEU A 141 -5.72 -1.82 -29.52
N ALA A 142 -5.25 -0.79 -30.23
CA ALA A 142 -6.05 0.39 -30.61
C ALA A 142 -7.22 0.02 -31.54
N GLN A 143 -7.07 -1.00 -32.38
CA GLN A 143 -8.16 -1.51 -33.23
C GLN A 143 -9.37 -1.98 -32.44
N TYR A 144 -9.14 -2.38 -31.15
CA TYR A 144 -10.18 -2.82 -30.23
C TYR A 144 -10.43 -1.80 -29.12
N ASN A 145 -9.81 -0.61 -29.18
CA ASN A 145 -9.84 0.42 -28.11
C ASN A 145 -9.38 -0.13 -26.74
N LEU A 146 -8.35 -0.99 -26.73
CA LEU A 146 -7.77 -1.62 -25.54
C LEU A 146 -6.36 -1.10 -25.20
N HIS A 147 -5.89 -0.04 -25.85
CA HIS A 147 -4.54 0.52 -25.65
C HIS A 147 -4.44 1.50 -24.49
N TRP A 148 -5.54 1.87 -23.85
CA TRP A 148 -5.63 2.70 -22.66
C TRP A 148 -6.40 1.99 -21.56
N MET A 149 -6.06 2.29 -20.31
CA MET A 149 -6.74 1.79 -19.13
C MET A 149 -6.81 2.86 -18.03
N PRO A 150 -7.86 2.86 -17.20
CA PRO A 150 -7.92 3.76 -16.04
C PRO A 150 -6.94 3.32 -14.96
N THR A 151 -6.49 4.28 -14.14
CA THR A 151 -5.87 4.00 -12.85
C THR A 151 -6.94 3.89 -11.75
N LEU A 152 -6.57 3.45 -10.56
CA LEU A 152 -7.50 3.38 -9.43
C LEU A 152 -7.96 4.78 -8.94
N LEU A 153 -7.32 5.85 -9.38
CA LEU A 153 -7.59 7.22 -8.91
C LEU A 153 -8.08 8.17 -10.01
N SER A 154 -8.76 7.64 -11.00
CA SER A 154 -9.40 8.46 -12.05
C SER A 154 -8.46 9.14 -13.06
N ASP A 155 -7.24 8.68 -13.20
CA ASP A 155 -6.39 8.97 -14.36
C ASP A 155 -6.47 7.85 -15.39
N SER A 156 -5.82 8.00 -16.52
CA SER A 156 -5.65 6.98 -17.54
C SER A 156 -4.17 6.76 -17.84
N GLN A 157 -3.83 5.55 -18.21
CA GLN A 157 -2.48 5.18 -18.62
C GLN A 157 -2.51 4.33 -19.90
N MET A 158 -1.44 4.36 -20.66
CA MET A 158 -1.29 3.49 -21.82
C MET A 158 -1.10 2.05 -21.34
N VAL A 159 -1.76 1.11 -22.02
CA VAL A 159 -1.45 -0.32 -21.92
C VAL A 159 -0.22 -0.61 -22.79
N LEU A 160 -0.26 -0.20 -24.05
CA LEU A 160 0.87 -0.13 -24.98
C LEU A 160 0.79 1.18 -25.75
N PRO A 161 1.88 1.96 -25.87
CA PRO A 161 1.89 3.19 -26.63
C PRO A 161 1.80 2.93 -28.14
N THR A 162 1.17 3.84 -28.85
CA THR A 162 1.09 3.82 -30.31
C THR A 162 2.19 4.65 -30.97
N ASP A 163 2.60 5.76 -30.32
CA ASP A 163 3.48 6.77 -30.93
C ASP A 163 4.61 7.28 -30.01
N THR A 164 4.41 7.30 -28.70
CA THR A 164 5.36 7.96 -27.79
C THR A 164 5.51 7.18 -26.49
N VAL A 165 6.75 6.90 -26.10
CA VAL A 165 7.06 6.39 -24.77
C VAL A 165 7.31 7.55 -23.80
N MET A 166 6.76 7.44 -22.58
CA MET A 166 6.68 8.51 -21.61
C MET A 166 7.57 8.29 -20.37
N HIS A 167 8.14 7.09 -20.23
CA HIS A 167 9.11 6.80 -19.17
C HIS A 167 10.00 5.63 -19.56
N GLN A 168 11.20 5.58 -18.96
CA GLN A 168 12.10 4.44 -19.16
C GLN A 168 11.45 3.14 -18.66
N SER A 169 11.68 2.06 -19.37
CA SER A 169 11.12 0.74 -19.13
C SER A 169 9.59 0.64 -19.31
N GLN A 170 8.95 1.61 -19.97
CA GLN A 170 7.56 1.49 -20.38
C GLN A 170 7.39 0.33 -21.33
N GLU A 171 6.28 -0.38 -21.23
CA GLU A 171 5.86 -1.46 -22.10
C GLU A 171 5.65 -0.91 -23.53
N VAL A 172 6.26 -1.53 -24.55
CA VAL A 172 6.17 -1.08 -25.96
C VAL A 172 5.44 -2.08 -26.83
N CYS A 173 5.77 -3.35 -26.71
CA CYS A 173 5.05 -4.45 -27.34
C CYS A 173 5.25 -5.73 -26.56
N ALA A 174 4.46 -6.77 -26.87
CA ALA A 174 4.52 -8.05 -26.20
C ALA A 174 4.66 -9.19 -27.20
N VAL A 175 5.58 -10.10 -26.94
CA VAL A 175 5.81 -11.30 -27.73
C VAL A 175 5.12 -12.49 -27.06
N ILE A 176 4.33 -13.23 -27.82
CA ILE A 176 3.58 -14.40 -27.39
C ILE A 176 4.14 -15.63 -28.08
N ALA A 177 4.59 -16.61 -27.29
CA ALA A 177 5.22 -17.81 -27.80
C ALA A 177 4.77 -19.09 -27.06
N THR A 178 5.16 -20.25 -27.59
CA THR A 178 4.82 -21.55 -27.01
C THR A 178 5.45 -21.79 -25.64
N ASP A 179 6.58 -21.15 -25.37
CA ASP A 179 7.22 -21.16 -24.06
C ASP A 179 7.96 -19.84 -23.80
N ARG A 180 8.46 -19.68 -22.54
CA ARG A 180 9.11 -18.45 -22.10
C ARG A 180 10.44 -18.17 -22.83
N TYR A 181 11.23 -19.19 -23.13
CA TYR A 181 12.55 -19.00 -23.72
C TYR A 181 12.41 -18.50 -25.17
N ILE A 182 11.51 -19.12 -25.92
CA ILE A 182 11.16 -18.67 -27.28
C ILE A 182 10.57 -17.24 -27.24
N ALA A 183 9.76 -16.91 -26.23
CA ALA A 183 9.23 -15.56 -26.08
C ALA A 183 10.33 -14.52 -25.81
N VAL A 184 11.38 -14.88 -25.04
CA VAL A 184 12.55 -14.03 -24.78
C VAL A 184 13.34 -13.83 -26.08
N ASP A 185 13.67 -14.91 -26.81
CA ASP A 185 14.38 -14.83 -28.09
C ASP A 185 13.59 -13.97 -29.10
N GLY A 186 12.26 -14.12 -29.09
CA GLY A 186 11.37 -13.30 -29.91
C GLY A 186 11.41 -11.82 -29.48
N ALA A 187 11.42 -11.53 -28.20
CA ALA A 187 11.49 -10.16 -27.70
C ALA A 187 12.81 -9.47 -28.05
N GLU A 188 13.94 -10.20 -27.99
CA GLU A 188 15.24 -9.70 -28.42
C GLU A 188 15.32 -9.46 -29.94
N ALA A 189 14.53 -10.19 -30.73
CA ALA A 189 14.49 -10.05 -32.19
C ALA A 189 13.58 -8.91 -32.68
N VAL A 190 12.75 -8.32 -31.82
CA VAL A 190 11.94 -7.15 -32.19
C VAL A 190 12.86 -5.92 -32.29
N ASP A 191 12.79 -5.24 -33.44
CA ASP A 191 13.55 -4.01 -33.69
C ASP A 191 12.63 -2.79 -33.59
N VAL A 192 12.88 -1.96 -32.55
CA VAL A 192 12.10 -0.73 -32.32
C VAL A 192 13.01 0.47 -32.59
N GLN A 193 12.57 1.33 -33.50
CA GLN A 193 13.27 2.58 -33.84
C GLN A 193 12.66 3.74 -33.07
N TYR A 194 13.52 4.51 -32.40
CA TYR A 194 13.10 5.64 -31.56
C TYR A 194 13.72 6.97 -32.03
N GLU A 195 12.99 8.05 -31.83
CA GLU A 195 13.50 9.42 -31.86
C GLU A 195 13.51 9.97 -30.42
N PRO A 196 14.66 10.00 -29.73
CA PRO A 196 14.74 10.49 -28.37
C PRO A 196 14.35 11.96 -28.25
N MET A 197 13.63 12.28 -27.18
CA MET A 197 13.20 13.64 -26.83
C MET A 197 13.76 14.05 -25.45
N LYS A 198 13.73 15.36 -25.14
CA LYS A 198 14.18 15.88 -23.85
C LYS A 198 13.20 15.50 -22.76
N ALA A 199 13.60 14.59 -21.88
CA ALA A 199 12.78 14.15 -20.76
C ALA A 199 12.73 15.18 -19.62
N LEU A 200 11.56 15.36 -19.02
CA LEU A 200 11.32 16.12 -17.79
C LEU A 200 11.36 15.15 -16.59
N VAL A 201 12.50 15.09 -15.90
CA VAL A 201 12.70 14.17 -14.76
C VAL A 201 12.88 14.89 -13.42
N ASP A 202 13.08 16.21 -13.45
CA ASP A 202 13.18 17.04 -12.25
C ASP A 202 11.79 17.59 -11.90
N PRO A 203 11.17 17.15 -10.77
CA PRO A 203 9.82 17.58 -10.42
C PRO A 203 9.74 19.08 -10.13
N TRP A 204 10.85 19.72 -9.70
CA TRP A 204 10.89 21.16 -9.44
C TRP A 204 10.73 22.00 -10.70
N LYS A 205 10.98 21.41 -11.87
CA LYS A 205 10.84 22.07 -13.18
C LYS A 205 9.52 21.75 -13.88
N ALA A 206 8.68 20.92 -13.24
CA ALA A 206 7.45 20.48 -13.88
C ALA A 206 6.44 21.61 -14.12
N LEU A 207 6.50 22.65 -13.32
CA LEU A 207 5.60 23.80 -13.38
C LEU A 207 6.28 25.06 -13.96
N ASP A 208 7.49 24.95 -14.49
CA ASP A 208 8.16 26.05 -15.20
C ASP A 208 7.41 26.36 -16.51
N ASP A 209 7.36 27.64 -16.91
CA ASP A 209 6.66 28.10 -18.12
C ASP A 209 7.16 27.43 -19.42
N ASP A 210 8.41 26.95 -19.45
CA ASP A 210 9.04 26.29 -20.59
C ASP A 210 9.03 24.75 -20.47
N ALA A 211 8.38 24.18 -19.45
CA ALA A 211 8.27 22.75 -19.28
C ALA A 211 7.43 22.11 -20.40
N PRO A 212 7.85 20.96 -20.95
CA PRO A 212 7.04 20.26 -21.94
C PRO A 212 5.75 19.73 -21.28
N LEU A 213 4.61 19.94 -21.93
CA LEU A 213 3.35 19.35 -21.46
C LEU A 213 3.34 17.84 -21.70
N LEU A 214 3.34 17.06 -20.63
CA LEU A 214 3.47 15.60 -20.69
C LEU A 214 2.15 14.87 -20.94
N ARG A 215 1.02 15.51 -20.59
CA ARG A 215 -0.31 14.90 -20.72
C ARG A 215 -1.24 15.77 -21.59
N PRO A 216 -0.86 16.02 -22.89
CA PRO A 216 -1.71 16.76 -23.82
C PRO A 216 -2.99 15.99 -24.20
N ASP A 217 -3.02 14.67 -23.91
CA ASP A 217 -4.17 13.78 -24.07
C ASP A 217 -5.32 14.09 -23.10
N LYS A 218 -5.06 14.82 -22.01
CA LYS A 218 -6.07 15.17 -20.99
C LYS A 218 -6.74 16.50 -21.33
N GLU A 219 -8.04 16.47 -21.51
CA GLU A 219 -8.82 17.68 -21.78
C GLU A 219 -8.65 18.71 -20.65
N GLY A 220 -8.30 19.93 -21.01
CA GLY A 220 -8.11 21.04 -20.08
C GLY A 220 -6.77 21.07 -19.33
N GLN A 221 -5.87 20.11 -19.52
CA GLN A 221 -4.54 20.11 -18.94
C GLN A 221 -3.67 21.21 -19.58
N LYS A 222 -3.19 22.17 -18.79
CA LYS A 222 -2.43 23.33 -19.28
C LYS A 222 -0.94 23.28 -18.91
N ASP A 223 -0.61 22.54 -17.87
CA ASP A 223 0.72 22.36 -17.31
C ASP A 223 0.88 20.92 -16.80
N ASN A 224 1.93 20.63 -16.06
CA ASN A 224 2.16 19.32 -15.49
C ASN A 224 1.67 19.18 -14.04
N GLN A 225 0.86 20.09 -13.52
CA GLN A 225 0.20 19.93 -12.23
C GLN A 225 -0.94 18.92 -12.35
N ILE A 226 -0.92 17.89 -11.51
CA ILE A 226 -1.99 16.90 -11.44
C ILE A 226 -3.12 17.44 -10.58
N TYR A 227 -2.78 17.90 -9.38
CA TYR A 227 -3.69 18.59 -8.45
C TYR A 227 -2.90 19.35 -7.38
N HIS A 228 -3.57 20.30 -6.77
CA HIS A 228 -3.15 20.98 -5.55
C HIS A 228 -4.19 20.76 -4.46
N TRP A 229 -3.77 20.62 -3.22
CA TRP A 229 -4.66 20.73 -2.08
C TRP A 229 -3.94 21.26 -0.85
N GLU A 230 -4.76 21.75 0.10
CA GLU A 230 -4.27 22.26 1.37
C GLU A 230 -5.23 21.91 2.51
N ARG A 231 -4.71 21.91 3.74
CA ARG A 231 -5.48 21.68 4.94
C ARG A 231 -4.89 22.42 6.14
N GLY A 232 -5.78 22.86 7.04
CA GLY A 232 -5.41 23.65 8.21
C GLY A 232 -5.57 25.15 7.97
N GLU A 233 -5.03 25.97 8.85
CA GLU A 233 -5.20 27.42 8.84
C GLU A 233 -3.87 28.12 8.53
N ARG A 234 -3.62 28.41 7.24
CA ARG A 234 -2.34 28.99 6.75
C ARG A 234 -1.97 30.26 7.52
N GLU A 235 -2.84 31.25 7.55
CA GLU A 235 -2.54 32.56 8.14
C GLU A 235 -2.20 32.49 9.63
N LYS A 236 -2.96 31.69 10.39
CA LYS A 236 -2.70 31.48 11.82
C LYS A 236 -1.41 30.73 12.06
N THR A 237 -1.13 29.72 11.24
CA THR A 237 0.10 28.94 11.33
C THR A 237 1.33 29.81 11.02
N ASP A 238 1.27 30.60 9.96
CA ASP A 238 2.36 31.51 9.59
C ASP A 238 2.57 32.60 10.66
N ALA A 239 1.50 33.14 11.25
CA ALA A 239 1.59 34.10 12.35
C ALA A 239 2.23 33.47 13.61
N ALA A 240 1.86 32.23 13.96
CA ALA A 240 2.44 31.50 15.09
C ALA A 240 3.93 31.21 14.86
N ILE A 241 4.32 30.81 13.64
CA ILE A 241 5.72 30.60 13.26
C ILE A 241 6.52 31.91 13.39
N ALA A 242 5.97 33.03 12.90
CA ALA A 242 6.63 34.33 12.94
C ALA A 242 6.81 34.86 14.37
N ALA A 243 5.93 34.50 15.29
CA ALA A 243 5.96 34.94 16.70
C ALA A 243 6.74 34.01 17.63
N ALA A 244 7.17 32.83 17.16
CA ALA A 244 7.80 31.82 17.98
C ALA A 244 9.23 32.18 18.39
N ASP A 245 9.65 31.73 19.57
CA ASP A 245 11.03 31.92 20.05
C ASP A 245 12.05 31.09 19.28
N VAL A 246 11.64 29.88 18.85
CA VAL A 246 12.51 28.93 18.13
C VAL A 246 11.77 28.38 16.94
N VAL A 247 12.40 28.43 15.77
CA VAL A 247 11.87 27.84 14.54
C VAL A 247 12.95 26.96 13.91
N VAL A 248 12.65 25.70 13.72
CA VAL A 248 13.50 24.78 12.96
C VAL A 248 12.88 24.50 11.59
N LYS A 249 13.74 24.45 10.56
CA LYS A 249 13.34 24.22 9.17
C LYS A 249 14.17 23.12 8.56
N GLU A 250 13.57 22.26 7.76
CA GLU A 250 14.29 21.22 7.02
C GLU A 250 13.55 20.85 5.74
N ARG A 251 14.30 20.61 4.67
CA ARG A 251 13.80 19.94 3.48
C ARG A 251 14.05 18.45 3.62
N ILE A 252 12.98 17.67 3.66
CA ILE A 252 13.01 16.22 3.77
C ILE A 252 12.67 15.64 2.40
N HIS A 253 13.57 14.85 1.83
CA HIS A 253 13.30 14.09 0.62
C HIS A 253 13.09 12.62 0.96
N LEU A 254 11.90 12.12 0.68
CA LEU A 254 11.61 10.69 0.68
C LEU A 254 11.74 10.19 -0.75
N PRO A 255 12.86 9.54 -1.09
CA PRO A 255 13.12 9.16 -2.46
C PRO A 255 12.13 8.10 -2.95
N ARG A 256 12.01 7.99 -4.24
CA ARG A 256 11.27 6.93 -4.90
C ARG A 256 11.82 5.57 -4.48
N ILE A 257 10.93 4.68 -4.05
CA ILE A 257 11.30 3.33 -3.60
C ILE A 257 10.45 2.28 -4.29
N HIS A 258 10.99 1.07 -4.35
CA HIS A 258 10.30 -0.10 -4.88
C HIS A 258 9.89 -1.06 -3.75
N VAL A 259 8.73 -1.71 -3.91
CA VAL A 259 8.15 -2.61 -2.89
C VAL A 259 8.93 -3.91 -2.71
N ALA A 260 9.43 -4.49 -3.80
CA ALA A 260 10.26 -5.70 -3.87
C ALA A 260 9.69 -6.90 -3.08
N SER A 261 8.41 -7.22 -3.25
CA SER A 261 7.85 -8.47 -2.76
C SER A 261 8.60 -9.67 -3.38
N ILE A 262 8.73 -10.78 -2.63
CA ILE A 262 9.50 -11.97 -3.11
C ILE A 262 8.88 -12.53 -4.38
N GLU A 263 7.56 -12.72 -4.40
CA GLU A 263 6.84 -13.00 -5.64
C GLU A 263 6.62 -11.67 -6.38
N THR A 264 6.99 -11.63 -7.66
CA THR A 264 6.74 -10.51 -8.58
C THR A 264 5.28 -10.47 -9.03
N CYS A 265 4.91 -9.55 -9.90
CA CYS A 265 3.58 -9.53 -10.50
C CYS A 265 3.44 -10.66 -11.52
N GLY A 266 2.22 -11.20 -11.63
CA GLY A 266 1.95 -12.28 -12.59
C GLY A 266 0.48 -12.45 -12.89
N VAL A 267 0.19 -12.95 -14.09
CA VAL A 267 -1.15 -13.24 -14.56
C VAL A 267 -1.17 -14.46 -15.49
N VAL A 268 -2.22 -15.25 -15.37
CA VAL A 268 -2.60 -16.24 -16.38
C VAL A 268 -4.02 -15.92 -16.79
N ALA A 269 -4.21 -15.49 -18.04
CA ALA A 269 -5.51 -15.17 -18.61
C ALA A 269 -5.95 -16.25 -19.59
N SER A 270 -7.20 -16.67 -19.53
CA SER A 270 -7.78 -17.68 -20.40
C SER A 270 -9.16 -17.26 -20.87
N TYR A 271 -9.25 -16.83 -22.14
CA TYR A 271 -10.51 -16.53 -22.79
C TYR A 271 -11.11 -17.77 -23.44
N ASP A 272 -12.33 -18.10 -23.08
CA ASP A 272 -13.12 -19.17 -23.68
C ASP A 272 -14.09 -18.55 -24.71
N LYS A 273 -13.87 -18.87 -25.99
CA LYS A 273 -14.66 -18.35 -27.12
C LYS A 273 -16.09 -18.91 -27.15
N ASP A 274 -16.31 -20.11 -26.62
CA ASP A 274 -17.62 -20.76 -26.66
C ASP A 274 -18.58 -20.16 -25.60
N THR A 275 -18.04 -19.84 -24.42
CA THR A 275 -18.81 -19.24 -23.33
C THR A 275 -18.66 -17.73 -23.26
N GLU A 276 -17.74 -17.15 -24.04
CA GLU A 276 -17.34 -15.74 -24.00
C GLU A 276 -16.91 -15.26 -22.61
N LYS A 277 -16.32 -16.14 -21.80
CA LYS A 277 -15.85 -15.85 -20.43
C LYS A 277 -14.35 -15.77 -20.36
N MET A 278 -13.87 -14.90 -19.47
CA MET A 278 -12.46 -14.70 -19.17
C MET A 278 -12.15 -15.20 -17.75
N LEU A 279 -11.34 -16.24 -17.64
CA LEU A 279 -10.76 -16.71 -16.38
C LEU A 279 -9.37 -16.13 -16.21
N ILE A 280 -9.11 -15.52 -15.06
CA ILE A 280 -7.84 -14.83 -14.77
C ILE A 280 -7.30 -15.32 -13.44
N TYR A 281 -6.10 -15.88 -13.41
CA TYR A 281 -5.31 -16.05 -12.19
C TYR A 281 -4.37 -14.86 -12.08
N LEU A 282 -4.35 -14.19 -10.92
CA LEU A 282 -3.70 -12.87 -10.78
C LEU A 282 -3.08 -12.67 -9.41
N THR A 283 -1.87 -12.15 -9.37
CA THR A 283 -1.25 -11.66 -8.14
C THR A 283 -1.89 -10.34 -7.72
N SER A 284 -2.98 -10.39 -6.95
CA SER A 284 -3.73 -9.19 -6.56
C SER A 284 -4.12 -9.17 -5.09
N GLN A 285 -3.97 -8.00 -4.48
CA GLN A 285 -4.50 -7.69 -3.14
C GLN A 285 -6.00 -7.35 -3.15
N ALA A 286 -6.56 -7.04 -4.34
CA ALA A 286 -7.90 -6.51 -4.50
C ALA A 286 -8.60 -7.07 -5.76
N PRO A 287 -8.84 -8.40 -5.84
CA PRO A 287 -9.30 -9.05 -7.07
C PRO A 287 -10.64 -8.50 -7.57
N HIS A 288 -11.59 -8.17 -6.69
CA HIS A 288 -12.88 -7.59 -7.10
C HIS A 288 -12.73 -6.20 -7.71
N ALA A 289 -11.90 -5.32 -7.10
CA ALA A 289 -11.65 -3.98 -7.64
C ALA A 289 -10.99 -4.07 -9.03
N ILE A 290 -10.05 -5.00 -9.21
CA ILE A 290 -9.42 -5.23 -10.52
C ILE A 290 -10.43 -5.78 -11.53
N ARG A 291 -11.35 -6.68 -11.14
CA ARG A 291 -12.42 -7.17 -12.01
C ARG A 291 -13.26 -6.01 -12.53
N THR A 292 -13.65 -5.08 -11.67
CA THR A 292 -14.41 -3.89 -12.07
C THR A 292 -13.64 -3.04 -13.07
N ILE A 293 -12.34 -2.78 -12.84
CA ILE A 293 -11.50 -2.01 -13.78
C ILE A 293 -11.39 -2.72 -15.13
N LEU A 294 -11.12 -4.01 -15.13
CA LEU A 294 -11.03 -4.79 -16.38
C LEU A 294 -12.34 -4.77 -17.17
N ALA A 295 -13.49 -4.84 -16.47
CA ALA A 295 -14.79 -4.71 -17.10
C ALA A 295 -15.03 -3.32 -17.70
N LEU A 296 -14.55 -2.24 -17.04
CA LEU A 296 -14.60 -0.89 -17.60
C LEU A 296 -13.77 -0.77 -18.89
N VAL A 297 -12.59 -1.41 -18.93
CA VAL A 297 -11.71 -1.40 -20.11
C VAL A 297 -12.25 -2.27 -21.24
N ALA A 298 -12.74 -3.47 -20.94
CA ALA A 298 -13.05 -4.51 -21.93
C ALA A 298 -14.56 -4.75 -22.13
N GLY A 299 -15.42 -4.01 -21.44
CA GLY A 299 -16.88 -4.17 -21.56
C GLY A 299 -17.41 -3.93 -22.99
N HIS A 300 -16.82 -2.99 -23.72
CA HIS A 300 -17.21 -2.68 -25.10
C HIS A 300 -16.81 -3.78 -26.11
N VAL A 301 -15.88 -4.67 -25.76
CA VAL A 301 -15.57 -5.88 -26.56
C VAL A 301 -16.32 -7.11 -26.05
N GLY A 302 -17.31 -6.94 -25.17
CA GLY A 302 -18.20 -7.99 -24.68
C GLY A 302 -17.75 -8.67 -23.39
N LEU A 303 -16.67 -8.21 -22.75
CA LEU A 303 -16.19 -8.70 -21.45
C LEU A 303 -16.75 -7.86 -20.31
N SER A 304 -18.05 -8.00 -20.04
CA SER A 304 -18.72 -7.41 -18.89
C SER A 304 -18.30 -8.10 -17.57
N GLU A 305 -18.58 -7.47 -16.44
CA GLU A 305 -18.07 -7.92 -15.14
C GLU A 305 -18.45 -9.38 -14.78
N GLU A 306 -19.65 -9.80 -15.12
CA GLU A 306 -20.16 -11.17 -14.90
C GLU A 306 -19.51 -12.22 -15.79
N LYS A 307 -18.81 -11.80 -16.85
CA LYS A 307 -18.03 -12.67 -17.75
C LYS A 307 -16.56 -12.80 -17.32
N ILE A 308 -16.13 -12.01 -16.34
CA ILE A 308 -14.76 -12.00 -15.85
C ILE A 308 -14.71 -12.63 -14.46
N ARG A 309 -13.98 -13.75 -14.32
CA ARG A 309 -13.66 -14.35 -13.04
C ARG A 309 -12.18 -14.17 -12.73
N ILE A 310 -11.87 -13.62 -11.57
CA ILE A 310 -10.49 -13.49 -11.08
C ILE A 310 -10.30 -14.41 -9.90
N ILE A 311 -9.23 -15.20 -9.92
CA ILE A 311 -8.76 -16.01 -8.83
C ILE A 311 -7.38 -15.49 -8.44
N ALA A 312 -7.27 -14.94 -7.25
CA ALA A 312 -5.99 -14.61 -6.62
C ALA A 312 -5.55 -15.83 -5.79
N PRO A 313 -4.56 -16.63 -6.23
CA PRO A 313 -4.09 -17.81 -5.50
C PRO A 313 -3.27 -17.38 -4.26
N ASP A 314 -2.36 -18.20 -3.78
CA ASP A 314 -1.40 -17.74 -2.77
C ASP A 314 -0.56 -16.60 -3.30
N ILE A 315 -0.30 -15.59 -2.47
CA ILE A 315 0.45 -14.40 -2.86
C ILE A 315 1.70 -14.25 -2.00
N GLY A 316 2.85 -14.22 -2.64
CA GLY A 316 4.17 -14.13 -2.02
C GLY A 316 4.58 -12.71 -1.63
N GLY A 317 3.71 -12.01 -0.88
CA GLY A 317 3.88 -10.62 -0.48
C GLY A 317 3.19 -9.64 -1.42
N GLY A 318 2.56 -8.63 -0.86
CA GLY A 318 1.89 -7.56 -1.60
C GLY A 318 2.38 -6.19 -1.20
N PHE A 319 2.28 -5.87 0.10
CA PHE A 319 2.77 -4.63 0.73
C PHE A 319 2.27 -3.34 0.05
N GLY A 320 1.17 -3.40 -0.69
CA GLY A 320 0.64 -2.31 -1.52
C GLY A 320 1.03 -2.41 -3.01
N GLY A 321 2.10 -3.14 -3.34
CA GLY A 321 2.58 -3.28 -4.73
C GLY A 321 1.67 -4.11 -5.64
N LYS A 322 0.73 -4.86 -5.08
CA LYS A 322 -0.23 -5.68 -5.84
C LYS A 322 -1.68 -5.18 -5.72
N VAL A 323 -1.86 -3.92 -5.32
CA VAL A 323 -3.15 -3.22 -5.36
C VAL A 323 -3.43 -2.68 -6.77
N PRO A 324 -2.45 -2.05 -7.47
CA PRO A 324 -2.67 -1.48 -8.79
C PRO A 324 -2.97 -2.53 -9.88
N VAL A 325 -3.58 -2.06 -10.97
CA VAL A 325 -3.59 -2.77 -12.25
C VAL A 325 -2.37 -2.33 -13.05
N TYR A 326 -1.57 -3.28 -13.49
CA TYR A 326 -0.40 -3.03 -14.32
C TYR A 326 -0.69 -3.32 -15.79
N PRO A 327 -0.06 -2.58 -16.74
CA PRO A 327 -0.23 -2.84 -18.16
C PRO A 327 0.02 -4.30 -18.54
N GLY A 328 1.01 -4.97 -17.95
CA GLY A 328 1.31 -6.38 -18.21
C GLY A 328 0.13 -7.33 -17.95
N TYR A 329 -0.73 -7.02 -16.96
CA TYR A 329 -1.96 -7.79 -16.75
C TYR A 329 -2.94 -7.62 -17.91
N VAL A 330 -3.16 -6.39 -18.34
CA VAL A 330 -4.11 -6.05 -19.41
C VAL A 330 -3.62 -6.59 -20.74
N ILE A 331 -2.30 -6.52 -21.02
CA ILE A 331 -1.70 -7.06 -22.24
C ILE A 331 -1.93 -8.58 -22.33
N ALA A 332 -1.71 -9.33 -21.24
CA ALA A 332 -1.93 -10.78 -21.23
C ALA A 332 -3.41 -11.15 -21.43
N ILE A 333 -4.32 -10.38 -20.83
CA ILE A 333 -5.78 -10.55 -20.99
C ILE A 333 -6.19 -10.27 -22.45
N ALA A 334 -5.73 -9.16 -23.01
CA ALA A 334 -5.97 -8.81 -24.41
C ALA A 334 -5.37 -9.85 -25.37
N ALA A 335 -4.15 -10.31 -25.11
CA ALA A 335 -3.51 -11.36 -25.89
C ALA A 335 -4.33 -12.66 -25.87
N SER A 336 -4.82 -13.08 -24.72
CA SER A 336 -5.67 -14.27 -24.60
C SER A 336 -6.99 -14.10 -25.37
N PHE A 337 -7.61 -12.91 -25.30
CA PHE A 337 -8.83 -12.58 -26.05
C PHE A 337 -8.60 -12.65 -27.57
N LEU A 338 -7.53 -12.04 -28.06
CA LEU A 338 -7.21 -11.98 -29.50
C LEU A 338 -6.85 -13.37 -30.08
N ILE A 339 -6.01 -14.12 -29.35
CA ILE A 339 -5.48 -15.40 -29.82
C ILE A 339 -6.47 -16.55 -29.54
N GLY A 340 -7.28 -16.46 -28.48
CA GLY A 340 -8.19 -17.51 -28.05
C GLY A 340 -7.48 -18.70 -27.40
N LYS A 341 -6.36 -18.45 -26.75
CA LYS A 341 -5.59 -19.43 -25.94
C LYS A 341 -5.21 -18.81 -24.59
N PRO A 342 -4.96 -19.64 -23.56
CA PRO A 342 -4.44 -19.12 -22.31
C PRO A 342 -3.06 -18.47 -22.52
N VAL A 343 -2.84 -17.30 -21.89
CA VAL A 343 -1.57 -16.57 -21.94
C VAL A 343 -1.09 -16.31 -20.50
N LYS A 344 0.17 -16.65 -20.23
CA LYS A 344 0.86 -16.40 -18.97
C LYS A 344 1.90 -15.30 -19.14
N TRP A 345 1.88 -14.32 -18.24
CA TRP A 345 2.97 -13.38 -18.01
C TRP A 345 3.38 -13.43 -16.54
N ILE A 346 4.67 -13.61 -16.32
CA ILE A 346 5.28 -13.48 -14.98
C ILE A 346 6.40 -12.45 -15.12
N GLU A 347 6.26 -11.36 -14.45
CA GLU A 347 7.26 -10.30 -14.37
C GLU A 347 8.56 -10.85 -13.78
N ASP A 348 9.69 -10.65 -14.44
CA ASP A 348 10.96 -10.97 -13.84
C ASP A 348 11.39 -9.91 -12.82
N ARG A 349 12.46 -10.15 -12.06
CA ARG A 349 12.90 -9.22 -11.04
C ARG A 349 13.45 -7.91 -11.63
N SER A 350 14.05 -7.95 -12.80
CA SER A 350 14.56 -6.75 -13.48
C SER A 350 13.41 -5.86 -13.95
N GLU A 351 12.37 -6.46 -14.53
CA GLU A 351 11.13 -5.77 -14.87
C GLU A 351 10.43 -5.19 -13.64
N ASN A 352 10.37 -5.98 -12.55
CA ASN A 352 9.74 -5.56 -11.31
C ASN A 352 10.42 -4.33 -10.69
N LEU A 353 11.75 -4.26 -10.71
CA LEU A 353 12.51 -3.17 -10.13
C LEU A 353 12.41 -1.83 -10.88
N VAL A 354 11.80 -1.81 -12.06
CA VAL A 354 11.62 -0.59 -12.87
C VAL A 354 10.16 -0.12 -12.94
N ASN A 355 9.26 -0.78 -12.19
CA ASN A 355 7.85 -0.48 -12.15
C ASN A 355 7.33 -0.47 -10.69
N GLY A 356 6.09 -0.03 -10.45
CA GLY A 356 5.44 -0.13 -9.14
C GLY A 356 6.12 0.66 -8.03
N PHE A 357 6.52 1.90 -8.29
CA PHE A 357 7.20 2.76 -7.33
C PHE A 357 6.23 3.44 -6.35
N ALA A 358 6.76 3.71 -5.16
CA ALA A 358 6.09 4.50 -4.13
C ALA A 358 6.93 5.73 -3.77
N ARG A 359 6.33 6.71 -3.14
CA ARG A 359 6.95 7.95 -2.65
C ARG A 359 7.44 8.86 -3.77
N ASP A 360 8.59 9.51 -3.59
CA ASP A 360 9.14 10.63 -4.32
C ASP A 360 8.51 11.96 -3.86
N TYR A 361 8.64 12.23 -2.55
CA TYR A 361 8.07 13.41 -1.91
C TYR A 361 9.17 14.32 -1.38
N HIS A 362 9.10 15.59 -1.77
CA HIS A 362 9.96 16.65 -1.28
C HIS A 362 9.14 17.53 -0.33
N MET A 363 9.46 17.48 0.95
CA MET A 363 8.70 18.14 2.00
C MET A 363 9.52 19.26 2.64
N ASP A 364 9.08 20.50 2.49
CA ASP A 364 9.61 21.65 3.23
C ASP A 364 8.85 21.76 4.54
N CYS A 365 9.53 21.50 5.65
CA CYS A 365 8.95 21.45 6.99
C CYS A 365 9.43 22.60 7.86
N GLU A 366 8.53 23.23 8.61
CA GLU A 366 8.81 24.24 9.61
C GLU A 366 8.11 23.88 10.94
N LEU A 367 8.87 23.80 12.03
CA LEU A 367 8.34 23.55 13.36
C LEU A 367 8.71 24.71 14.30
N ALA A 368 7.72 25.31 14.92
CA ALA A 368 7.85 26.46 15.81
C ALA A 368 7.56 26.07 17.26
N ALA A 369 8.35 26.61 18.19
CA ALA A 369 8.22 26.33 19.59
C ALA A 369 8.65 27.53 20.45
N THR A 370 8.27 27.49 21.75
CA THR A 370 8.81 28.36 22.78
C THR A 370 10.23 27.95 23.15
N LYS A 371 10.99 28.83 23.85
CA LYS A 371 12.37 28.54 24.33
C LYS A 371 12.49 27.29 25.18
N ASP A 372 11.44 26.95 25.91
CA ASP A 372 11.38 25.77 26.75
C ASP A 372 10.87 24.52 26.02
N GLY A 373 10.68 24.61 24.68
CA GLY A 373 10.38 23.48 23.82
C GLY A 373 8.89 23.10 23.74
N LYS A 374 7.94 23.98 24.13
CA LYS A 374 6.52 23.73 23.84
C LYS A 374 6.24 24.05 22.37
N ILE A 375 5.82 23.06 21.61
CA ILE A 375 5.45 23.19 20.19
C ILE A 375 4.23 24.10 20.08
N GLN A 376 4.23 25.01 19.12
CA GLN A 376 3.18 25.99 18.87
C GLN A 376 2.57 25.82 17.48
N ALA A 377 3.39 25.52 16.48
CA ALA A 377 2.92 25.38 15.10
C ALA A 377 3.78 24.40 14.28
N PHE A 378 3.15 23.74 13.31
CA PHE A 378 3.81 22.93 12.30
C PHE A 378 3.27 23.24 10.91
N LYS A 379 4.18 23.44 9.95
CA LYS A 379 3.87 23.67 8.54
C LYS A 379 4.63 22.69 7.67
N VAL A 380 3.96 22.11 6.67
CA VAL A 380 4.59 21.26 5.67
C VAL A 380 4.05 21.57 4.29
N SER A 381 4.97 21.88 3.35
CA SER A 381 4.68 22.08 1.93
C SER A 381 5.34 20.94 1.16
N THR A 382 4.59 20.20 0.36
CA THR A 382 5.04 18.98 -0.31
C THR A 382 4.94 19.11 -1.82
N LEU A 383 6.03 18.82 -2.53
CA LEU A 383 6.03 18.53 -3.95
C LEU A 383 6.09 17.01 -4.14
N ALA A 384 5.07 16.44 -4.77
CA ALA A 384 4.92 14.99 -4.99
C ALA A 384 5.11 14.66 -6.49
N ASP A 385 6.13 13.86 -6.80
CA ASP A 385 6.40 13.39 -8.15
C ASP A 385 5.67 12.06 -8.40
N HIS A 386 4.57 12.10 -9.16
CA HIS A 386 3.77 10.94 -9.50
C HIS A 386 4.30 10.17 -10.72
N GLY A 387 5.30 10.70 -11.43
CA GLY A 387 5.73 10.15 -12.71
C GLY A 387 4.73 10.46 -13.82
N TYR A 388 4.64 9.58 -14.80
CA TYR A 388 3.82 9.78 -16.01
C TYR A 388 2.30 9.77 -15.75
N THR A 389 1.82 9.10 -14.71
CA THR A 389 0.38 9.03 -14.40
C THR A 389 0.09 9.41 -12.96
N ASP A 390 -1.11 9.95 -12.69
CA ASP A 390 -1.65 9.99 -11.34
C ASP A 390 -2.02 8.57 -10.94
N SER A 391 -1.01 7.91 -10.40
CA SER A 391 -0.99 6.47 -10.35
C SER A 391 -2.04 5.90 -9.40
N SER A 392 -2.32 4.82 -9.76
CA SER A 392 -3.12 3.68 -9.44
C SER A 392 -3.59 3.49 -8.00
N ALA A 393 -2.96 4.00 -6.99
CA ALA A 393 -3.39 3.87 -5.60
C ALA A 393 -2.77 4.97 -4.74
N ASN A 394 -2.53 6.14 -5.36
CA ASN A 394 -1.86 7.22 -4.65
C ASN A 394 -2.79 7.89 -3.65
N PRO A 395 -2.54 7.70 -2.40
CA PRO A 395 -3.36 8.23 -1.33
C PRO A 395 -3.08 9.71 -1.05
N SER A 396 -2.11 10.33 -1.70
CA SER A 396 -1.88 11.77 -1.59
C SER A 396 -3.04 12.59 -2.17
N LYS A 397 -3.87 12.00 -3.02
CA LYS A 397 -5.14 12.58 -3.45
C LYS A 397 -6.20 12.65 -2.34
N TYR A 398 -6.02 11.92 -1.25
CA TYR A 398 -6.92 11.96 -0.11
C TYR A 398 -6.36 12.84 1.02
N PRO A 399 -6.64 14.14 1.04
CA PRO A 399 -6.09 15.06 2.05
C PRO A 399 -6.45 14.66 3.48
N THR A 400 -7.58 13.98 3.67
CA THR A 400 -8.01 13.45 4.96
C THR A 400 -7.22 12.22 5.41
N GLY A 401 -6.49 11.54 4.53
CA GLY A 401 -5.73 10.34 4.86
C GLY A 401 -4.28 10.62 5.25
N MET A 402 -3.57 11.39 4.44
CA MET A 402 -2.11 11.48 4.47
C MET A 402 -1.59 12.51 5.48
N PHE A 403 -1.91 13.78 5.22
CA PHE A 403 -1.36 14.86 6.02
C PHE A 403 -2.22 15.23 7.21
N SER A 404 -3.44 14.71 7.33
CA SER A 404 -4.29 14.95 8.49
C SER A 404 -3.70 14.43 9.79
N ILE A 405 -2.75 13.49 9.75
CA ILE A 405 -2.05 12.96 10.91
C ILE A 405 -0.60 13.43 11.01
N CYS A 406 -0.14 14.34 10.15
CA CYS A 406 1.24 14.84 10.22
C CYS A 406 1.50 15.73 11.45
N THR A 407 0.48 16.03 12.23
CA THR A 407 0.63 16.63 13.57
C THR A 407 1.18 15.66 14.60
N GLY A 408 1.21 14.36 14.30
CA GLY A 408 1.75 13.32 15.17
C GLY A 408 0.97 13.13 16.45
N SER A 409 1.68 12.69 17.49
CA SER A 409 1.13 12.44 18.83
C SER A 409 1.15 13.68 19.75
N TYR A 410 1.25 14.88 19.18
CA TYR A 410 1.55 16.11 19.89
C TYR A 410 0.37 17.06 20.00
N ASP A 411 0.31 17.75 21.14
CA ASP A 411 -0.70 18.75 21.48
C ASP A 411 -0.18 20.16 21.19
N TYR A 412 -0.66 20.76 20.11
CA TYR A 412 -0.43 22.15 19.73
C TYR A 412 -1.56 22.67 18.84
N GLU A 413 -1.64 24.00 18.69
CA GLU A 413 -2.87 24.66 18.19
C GLU A 413 -2.88 24.87 16.67
N HIS A 414 -1.72 25.14 16.06
CA HIS A 414 -1.67 25.61 14.69
C HIS A 414 -0.94 24.64 13.77
N ALA A 415 -1.59 24.21 12.70
CA ALA A 415 -0.95 23.41 11.65
C ALA A 415 -1.47 23.79 10.26
N PHE A 416 -0.58 23.69 9.29
CA PHE A 416 -0.93 23.83 7.88
C PHE A 416 -0.15 22.83 7.04
N ALA A 417 -0.84 22.16 6.14
CA ALA A 417 -0.26 21.22 5.19
C ALA A 417 -0.78 21.51 3.80
N GLU A 418 0.12 21.52 2.81
CA GLU A 418 -0.22 21.64 1.38
C GLU A 418 0.58 20.65 0.55
N LEU A 419 0.07 20.31 -0.63
CA LEU A 419 0.71 19.42 -1.57
C LEU A 419 0.39 19.81 -3.02
N ASP A 420 1.46 19.88 -3.82
CA ASP A 420 1.41 19.91 -5.28
C ASP A 420 1.87 18.58 -5.85
N ALA A 421 1.03 17.92 -6.64
CA ALA A 421 1.37 16.71 -7.35
C ALA A 421 1.66 17.03 -8.82
N VAL A 422 2.75 16.47 -9.36
CA VAL A 422 3.20 16.78 -10.71
C VAL A 422 3.50 15.53 -11.56
N TYR A 423 3.31 15.68 -12.87
CA TYR A 423 3.76 14.71 -13.87
C TYR A 423 5.25 14.89 -14.20
N THR A 424 5.93 13.77 -14.40
CA THR A 424 7.31 13.70 -14.92
C THR A 424 7.48 12.51 -15.85
N ASN A 425 8.58 12.47 -16.63
CA ASN A 425 8.95 11.31 -17.47
C ASN A 425 9.61 10.19 -16.64
N LYS A 426 9.03 9.87 -15.49
CA LYS A 426 9.39 8.72 -14.67
C LYS A 426 8.29 7.67 -14.72
N ALA A 427 8.63 6.41 -14.45
CA ALA A 427 7.64 5.35 -14.33
C ALA A 427 6.54 5.74 -13.32
N PRO A 428 5.28 5.27 -13.47
CA PRO A 428 4.21 5.58 -12.53
C PRO A 428 4.62 5.32 -11.08
N GLY A 429 4.48 6.35 -10.26
CA GLY A 429 4.69 6.32 -8.81
C GLY A 429 3.38 6.04 -8.05
N GLY A 430 3.34 6.26 -6.75
CA GLY A 430 2.11 6.31 -5.97
C GLY A 430 1.52 4.95 -5.59
N VAL A 431 2.32 3.90 -5.63
CA VAL A 431 1.97 2.64 -4.98
C VAL A 431 1.86 2.87 -3.47
N ALA A 432 0.75 2.44 -2.86
CA ALA A 432 0.48 2.59 -1.43
C ALA A 432 1.33 1.61 -0.59
N TYR A 433 2.66 1.76 -0.66
CA TYR A 433 3.61 0.86 0.01
C TYR A 433 3.63 1.06 1.53
N ARG A 434 3.38 0.00 2.28
CA ARG A 434 3.44 -0.07 3.77
C ARG A 434 2.78 1.12 4.45
N CYS A 435 1.46 1.22 4.34
CA CYS A 435 0.68 2.31 4.92
C CYS A 435 1.24 3.69 4.56
N SER A 436 1.88 3.81 3.39
CA SER A 436 2.43 5.06 2.89
C SER A 436 1.41 6.18 3.05
N PHE A 437 1.86 7.42 3.01
CA PHE A 437 1.05 8.60 3.19
C PHE A 437 0.47 8.85 4.59
N ARG A 438 0.26 7.84 5.40
CA ARG A 438 -0.26 8.05 6.76
C ARG A 438 0.83 8.03 7.80
N VAL A 439 1.63 6.96 7.83
CA VAL A 439 2.64 6.75 8.87
C VAL A 439 4.02 7.11 8.38
N THR A 440 4.42 6.60 7.23
CA THR A 440 5.81 6.68 6.79
C THR A 440 6.23 8.10 6.41
N GLU A 441 5.39 8.84 5.70
CA GLU A 441 5.69 10.20 5.27
C GLU A 441 5.35 11.23 6.36
N ALA A 442 4.10 11.22 6.81
CA ALA A 442 3.62 12.19 7.79
C ALA A 442 4.33 12.08 9.14
N VAL A 443 4.49 10.86 9.66
CA VAL A 443 5.20 10.63 10.92
C VAL A 443 6.69 10.94 10.79
N HIS A 444 7.31 10.54 9.67
CA HIS A 444 8.73 10.86 9.45
C HIS A 444 8.96 12.37 9.47
N ALA A 445 8.09 13.15 8.83
CA ALA A 445 8.19 14.60 8.81
C ALA A 445 8.16 15.19 10.23
N ILE A 446 7.10 14.91 11.00
CA ILE A 446 6.97 15.51 12.34
C ILE A 446 8.02 14.99 13.32
N GLU A 447 8.32 13.69 13.35
CA GLU A 447 9.28 13.11 14.28
C GLU A 447 10.71 13.59 14.00
N ARG A 448 11.07 13.76 12.73
CA ARG A 448 12.35 14.35 12.32
C ARG A 448 12.45 15.81 12.80
N MET A 449 11.37 16.58 12.66
CA MET A 449 11.34 17.97 13.10
C MET A 449 11.39 18.12 14.62
N VAL A 450 10.75 17.19 15.35
CA VAL A 450 10.82 17.14 16.81
C VAL A 450 12.24 16.83 17.30
N ASP A 451 12.94 15.88 16.66
CA ASP A 451 14.35 15.60 16.96
C ASP A 451 15.25 16.81 16.66
N LYS A 452 15.00 17.51 15.55
CA LYS A 452 15.75 18.72 15.20
C LYS A 452 15.52 19.84 16.20
N LEU A 453 14.28 20.03 16.65
CA LEU A 453 13.95 20.99 17.71
C LEU A 453 14.64 20.62 19.02
N ALA A 454 14.62 19.34 19.43
CA ALA A 454 15.31 18.85 20.61
C ALA A 454 16.82 19.18 20.58
N ALA A 455 17.45 18.95 19.43
CA ALA A 455 18.87 19.26 19.22
C ALA A 455 19.16 20.78 19.30
N GLU A 456 18.31 21.60 18.69
CA GLU A 456 18.45 23.07 18.67
C GLU A 456 18.40 23.66 20.08
N ILE A 457 17.43 23.23 20.90
CA ILE A 457 17.28 23.72 22.29
C ILE A 457 18.06 22.89 23.30
N LYS A 458 18.86 21.90 22.85
CA LYS A 458 19.68 21.01 23.70
C LYS A 458 18.87 20.24 24.75
N MET A 459 17.67 19.85 24.40
CA MET A 459 16.77 19.01 25.22
C MET A 459 16.90 17.54 24.80
N ASP A 460 16.69 16.62 25.75
CA ASP A 460 16.63 15.20 25.43
C ASP A 460 15.44 14.88 24.50
N PRO A 461 15.62 14.03 23.48
CA PRO A 461 14.54 13.67 22.56
C PRO A 461 13.31 13.03 23.23
N ALA A 462 13.47 12.34 24.35
CA ALA A 462 12.33 11.82 25.11
C ALA A 462 11.63 12.93 25.91
N GLU A 463 12.40 13.84 26.53
CA GLU A 463 11.83 14.94 27.32
C GLU A 463 10.96 15.87 26.49
N ILE A 464 11.40 16.24 25.26
CA ILE A 464 10.60 17.11 24.38
C ILE A 464 9.29 16.43 23.97
N ARG A 465 9.29 15.11 23.77
CA ARG A 465 8.10 14.32 23.49
C ARG A 465 7.15 14.30 24.66
N PHE A 466 7.63 13.99 25.86
CA PHE A 466 6.82 14.02 27.08
C PHE A 466 6.17 15.38 27.33
N LYS A 467 6.89 16.47 27.04
CA LYS A 467 6.38 17.83 27.19
C LYS A 467 5.22 18.14 26.24
N ASN A 468 5.23 17.55 25.05
CA ASN A 468 4.33 17.91 23.97
C ASN A 468 3.25 16.86 23.65
N PHE A 469 3.27 15.68 24.27
CA PHE A 469 2.26 14.67 24.02
C PHE A 469 0.85 15.14 24.32
N ILE A 470 -0.10 14.70 23.48
CA ILE A 470 -1.52 14.71 23.81
C ILE A 470 -1.71 13.87 25.07
N LYS A 471 -2.33 14.45 26.08
CA LYS A 471 -2.55 13.79 27.37
C LYS A 471 -3.74 12.85 27.28
N LYS A 472 -3.70 11.79 28.06
CA LYS A 472 -4.75 10.76 28.14
C LYS A 472 -6.16 11.33 28.36
N GLU A 473 -6.24 12.41 29.14
CA GLU A 473 -7.49 13.07 29.50
C GLU A 473 -8.07 13.93 28.37
N GLN A 474 -7.29 14.21 27.31
CA GLN A 474 -7.71 15.03 26.19
C GLN A 474 -8.44 14.23 25.09
N PHE A 475 -8.44 12.88 25.17
CA PHE A 475 -9.14 12.06 24.21
C PHE A 475 -10.67 12.02 24.43
N PRO A 476 -11.49 12.04 23.35
CA PRO A 476 -11.09 12.16 21.95
C PRO A 476 -10.46 13.51 21.64
N TYR A 477 -9.33 13.53 20.93
CA TYR A 477 -8.57 14.73 20.60
C TYR A 477 -8.79 15.15 19.15
N ALA A 478 -9.19 16.40 18.94
CA ALA A 478 -9.31 16.99 17.61
C ALA A 478 -7.97 17.62 17.20
N SER A 479 -7.32 17.04 16.19
CA SER A 479 -6.06 17.60 15.68
C SER A 479 -6.29 18.90 14.90
N PRO A 480 -5.30 19.80 14.83
CA PRO A 480 -5.45 21.06 14.08
C PRO A 480 -5.63 20.85 12.56
N LEU A 481 -5.36 19.66 12.05
CA LEU A 481 -5.66 19.29 10.66
C LEU A 481 -7.01 18.55 10.49
N GLY A 482 -7.86 18.57 11.54
CA GLY A 482 -9.25 18.11 11.48
C GLY A 482 -9.44 16.61 11.60
N TRP A 483 -8.46 15.85 12.11
CA TRP A 483 -8.62 14.45 12.44
C TRP A 483 -8.97 14.29 13.94
N SER A 484 -9.86 13.35 14.25
CA SER A 484 -10.20 13.03 15.63
C SER A 484 -9.50 11.74 16.06
N TYR A 485 -8.62 11.83 17.06
CA TYR A 485 -7.98 10.67 17.67
C TYR A 485 -8.88 10.12 18.77
N ASP A 486 -9.14 8.83 18.75
CA ASP A 486 -10.14 8.20 19.63
C ASP A 486 -9.64 7.94 21.05
N SER A 487 -8.37 7.54 21.20
CA SER A 487 -7.80 7.13 22.50
C SER A 487 -6.27 7.05 22.44
N GLY A 488 -5.63 7.09 23.60
CA GLY A 488 -4.19 6.89 23.72
C GLY A 488 -3.66 7.16 25.13
N ASP A 489 -2.46 6.67 25.39
CA ASP A 489 -1.62 7.02 26.53
C ASP A 489 -0.17 7.03 26.04
N TYR A 490 0.19 8.09 25.32
CA TYR A 490 1.49 8.19 24.65
C TYR A 490 2.64 8.23 25.64
N LYS A 491 2.42 8.90 26.78
CA LYS A 491 3.41 8.97 27.86
C LYS A 491 3.74 7.58 28.40
N GLN A 492 2.74 6.80 28.80
CA GLN A 492 2.94 5.46 29.36
C GLN A 492 3.60 4.53 28.33
N THR A 493 3.23 4.68 27.05
CA THR A 493 3.78 3.86 25.96
C THR A 493 5.28 4.11 25.79
N LEU A 494 5.71 5.38 25.76
CA LEU A 494 7.12 5.74 25.65
C LEU A 494 7.91 5.36 26.91
N GLU A 495 7.37 5.62 28.13
CA GLU A 495 7.99 5.19 29.38
C GLU A 495 8.28 3.69 29.40
N LYS A 496 7.31 2.89 28.93
CA LYS A 496 7.47 1.44 28.84
C LYS A 496 8.55 1.01 27.84
N ALA A 497 8.61 1.66 26.69
CA ALA A 497 9.65 1.41 25.69
C ALA A 497 11.05 1.78 26.22
N MET A 498 11.16 2.91 26.92
CA MET A 498 12.42 3.35 27.53
C MET A 498 12.88 2.40 28.63
N GLU A 499 11.96 1.92 29.48
CA GLU A 499 12.26 0.88 30.48
C GLU A 499 12.81 -0.39 29.83
N MET A 500 12.14 -0.87 28.77
CA MET A 500 12.52 -2.11 28.07
C MET A 500 13.89 -2.05 27.40
N VAL A 501 14.31 -0.88 26.91
CA VAL A 501 15.61 -0.68 26.24
C VAL A 501 16.71 -0.27 27.25
N GLY A 502 16.36 0.07 28.48
CA GLY A 502 17.30 0.60 29.47
C GLY A 502 17.83 1.98 29.05
N TYR A 503 16.94 2.90 28.67
CA TYR A 503 17.29 4.18 28.04
C TYR A 503 18.31 5.00 28.82
N ASP A 504 18.18 5.11 30.14
CA ASP A 504 19.07 5.89 30.99
C ASP A 504 20.49 5.31 31.04
N ASP A 505 20.61 3.98 31.11
CA ASP A 505 21.92 3.31 31.11
C ASP A 505 22.56 3.38 29.71
N TYR A 506 21.74 3.28 28.67
CA TYR A 506 22.19 3.48 27.30
C TYR A 506 22.76 4.90 27.06
N LYS A 507 22.14 5.93 27.63
CA LYS A 507 22.62 7.31 27.54
C LYS A 507 23.96 7.51 28.26
N LYS A 508 24.16 6.86 29.42
CA LYS A 508 25.48 6.86 30.11
C LYS A 508 26.53 6.19 29.24
N GLU A 509 26.25 4.98 28.76
CA GLU A 509 27.16 4.24 27.86
C GLU A 509 27.49 5.04 26.58
N GLN A 510 26.49 5.71 25.99
CA GLN A 510 26.69 6.59 24.84
C GLN A 510 27.71 7.71 25.14
N ALA A 511 27.58 8.36 26.29
CA ALA A 511 28.49 9.43 26.70
C ALA A 511 29.92 8.92 26.91
N GLU A 512 30.07 7.78 27.59
CA GLU A 512 31.36 7.12 27.83
C GLU A 512 32.06 6.71 26.53
N LYS A 513 31.29 6.08 25.61
CA LYS A 513 31.80 5.69 24.28
C LYS A 513 32.22 6.89 23.43
N ARG A 514 31.41 7.97 23.48
CA ARG A 514 31.73 9.20 22.75
C ARG A 514 33.03 9.84 23.26
N ALA A 515 33.28 9.83 24.57
CA ALA A 515 34.54 10.28 25.14
C ALA A 515 35.76 9.45 24.66
N GLN A 516 35.54 8.22 24.23
CA GLN A 516 36.55 7.32 23.65
C GLN A 516 36.63 7.41 22.11
N GLY A 517 35.92 8.36 21.48
CA GLY A 517 35.86 8.51 20.03
C GLY A 517 34.97 7.46 19.33
N LYS A 518 34.16 6.71 20.07
CA LYS A 518 33.21 5.72 19.52
C LYS A 518 31.81 6.34 19.45
N LEU A 519 31.16 6.21 18.29
CA LEU A 519 29.79 6.71 18.09
C LEU A 519 28.77 5.60 18.37
N MET A 520 27.75 5.97 19.12
CA MET A 520 26.61 5.11 19.45
C MET A 520 25.34 5.97 19.41
N GLY A 521 24.30 5.49 18.74
CA GLY A 521 23.06 6.23 18.54
C GLY A 521 21.84 5.49 19.04
N ILE A 522 20.84 6.24 19.51
CA ILE A 522 19.49 5.76 19.78
C ILE A 522 18.51 6.72 19.14
N GLY A 523 17.48 6.19 18.49
CA GLY A 523 16.38 6.96 17.89
C GLY A 523 15.07 6.69 18.62
N ILE A 524 14.23 7.71 18.72
CA ILE A 524 12.86 7.62 19.25
C ILE A 524 11.93 8.04 18.14
N CYS A 525 10.87 7.27 17.92
CA CYS A 525 9.76 7.63 17.06
C CYS A 525 8.45 7.27 17.74
N THR A 526 7.56 8.24 17.85
CA THR A 526 6.22 8.05 18.40
C THR A 526 5.19 8.36 17.32
N PHE A 527 4.18 7.51 17.16
CA PHE A 527 3.22 7.74 16.09
C PHE A 527 1.80 7.33 16.46
N THR A 528 0.86 7.98 15.81
CA THR A 528 -0.56 7.63 15.81
C THR A 528 -0.88 7.04 14.44
N GLU A 529 -1.44 5.84 14.40
CA GLU A 529 -1.82 5.15 13.17
C GLU A 529 -3.32 5.25 12.92
N VAL A 530 -3.70 5.50 11.67
CA VAL A 530 -5.07 5.35 11.19
C VAL A 530 -5.24 3.93 10.65
N VAL A 531 -6.06 3.14 11.30
CA VAL A 531 -6.35 1.75 10.91
C VAL A 531 -7.64 1.68 10.12
N GLY A 532 -7.65 0.88 9.07
CA GLY A 532 -8.80 0.81 8.18
C GLY A 532 -8.90 2.01 7.27
N ALA A 533 -9.17 2.16 6.13
CA ALA A 533 -9.14 3.31 5.22
C ALA A 533 -10.04 4.51 5.62
N GLY A 534 -10.53 4.54 6.85
CA GLY A 534 -11.44 5.56 7.38
C GLY A 534 -12.92 5.22 7.11
N PRO A 535 -13.83 6.13 7.48
CA PRO A 535 -15.26 5.94 7.26
C PRO A 535 -15.60 5.86 5.76
N SER A 536 -16.46 4.92 5.37
CA SER A 536 -16.88 4.72 3.97
C SER A 536 -17.46 5.98 3.31
N LYS A 537 -18.06 6.87 4.11
CA LYS A 537 -18.61 8.15 3.62
C LYS A 537 -17.56 9.15 3.12
N ASP A 538 -16.31 9.00 3.57
CA ASP A 538 -15.22 9.95 3.30
C ASP A 538 -14.19 9.37 2.32
N PHE A 539 -14.31 8.07 1.97
CA PHE A 539 -13.34 7.38 1.12
C PHE A 539 -14.04 6.47 0.10
N ASP A 540 -13.57 6.54 -1.14
CA ASP A 540 -14.01 5.68 -2.23
C ASP A 540 -12.84 5.26 -3.13
N ILE A 541 -13.10 4.26 -3.97
CA ILE A 541 -12.28 3.89 -5.12
C ILE A 541 -13.19 3.93 -6.34
N LEU A 542 -12.89 4.76 -7.32
CA LEU A 542 -13.72 4.93 -8.53
C LEU A 542 -15.20 5.25 -8.20
N GLY A 543 -15.48 6.01 -7.14
CA GLY A 543 -16.82 6.31 -6.68
C GLY A 543 -17.52 5.19 -5.91
N ILE A 544 -16.83 4.06 -5.64
CA ILE A 544 -17.34 2.96 -4.83
C ILE A 544 -16.91 3.18 -3.38
N ALA A 545 -17.88 3.34 -2.48
CA ALA A 545 -17.62 3.50 -1.05
C ALA A 545 -16.79 2.34 -0.49
N MET A 546 -15.83 2.65 0.37
CA MET A 546 -14.91 1.66 0.95
C MET A 546 -15.66 0.72 1.91
N PHE A 547 -15.85 -0.53 1.49
CA PHE A 547 -16.46 -1.59 2.31
C PHE A 547 -15.81 -2.95 2.03
N ASP A 548 -16.14 -3.93 2.86
CA ASP A 548 -15.94 -5.35 2.60
C ASP A 548 -17.15 -6.14 3.04
N SER A 549 -17.24 -7.36 2.54
CA SER A 549 -18.33 -8.28 2.84
C SER A 549 -17.80 -9.60 3.39
N ALA A 550 -18.58 -10.23 4.24
CA ALA A 550 -18.31 -11.56 4.77
C ALA A 550 -19.56 -12.42 4.69
N GLU A 551 -19.40 -13.68 4.31
CA GLU A 551 -20.41 -14.72 4.38
C GLU A 551 -19.94 -15.83 5.32
N ILE A 552 -20.76 -16.22 6.30
CA ILE A 552 -20.42 -17.29 7.24
C ILE A 552 -21.50 -18.36 7.15
N ARG A 553 -21.08 -19.59 6.87
CA ARG A 553 -21.93 -20.76 6.81
C ARG A 553 -21.51 -21.80 7.84
N VAL A 554 -22.38 -22.07 8.81
CA VAL A 554 -22.19 -23.17 9.77
C VAL A 554 -22.88 -24.41 9.22
N HIS A 555 -22.13 -25.50 9.15
CA HIS A 555 -22.63 -26.80 8.68
C HIS A 555 -23.23 -27.61 9.83
N PRO A 556 -24.19 -28.53 9.55
CA PRO A 556 -24.75 -29.41 10.56
C PRO A 556 -23.71 -30.29 11.28
N THR A 557 -22.55 -30.48 10.70
CA THR A 557 -21.39 -31.19 11.29
C THR A 557 -20.65 -30.40 12.38
N GLY A 558 -21.04 -29.15 12.64
CA GLY A 558 -20.38 -28.26 13.60
C GLY A 558 -19.18 -27.52 13.05
N LYS A 559 -18.84 -27.70 11.77
CA LYS A 559 -17.78 -26.94 11.10
C LYS A 559 -18.34 -25.66 10.46
N ALA A 560 -17.47 -24.68 10.18
CA ALA A 560 -17.85 -23.46 9.51
C ALA A 560 -16.98 -23.16 8.29
N LEU A 561 -17.58 -22.57 7.26
CA LEU A 561 -16.92 -21.96 6.12
C LEU A 561 -17.20 -20.46 6.16
N ALA A 562 -16.18 -19.65 6.10
CA ALA A 562 -16.30 -18.20 6.04
C ALA A 562 -15.61 -17.64 4.80
N ARG A 563 -16.31 -16.80 4.05
CA ARG A 563 -15.86 -16.16 2.82
C ARG A 563 -15.76 -14.67 3.01
N PHE A 564 -14.67 -14.08 2.48
CA PHE A 564 -14.38 -12.66 2.66
C PHE A 564 -14.00 -12.01 1.34
N GLY A 565 -14.38 -10.73 1.18
CA GLY A 565 -13.96 -9.89 0.06
C GLY A 565 -12.49 -9.42 0.12
N THR A 566 -11.78 -9.74 1.20
CA THR A 566 -10.35 -9.49 1.36
C THR A 566 -9.49 -10.57 0.67
N LYS A 567 -8.16 -10.37 0.64
CA LYS A 567 -7.21 -11.38 0.16
C LYS A 567 -5.90 -11.34 0.95
N SER A 568 -5.49 -12.47 1.48
CA SER A 568 -4.21 -12.63 2.17
C SER A 568 -3.03 -12.58 1.20
N GLN A 569 -1.94 -11.95 1.64
CA GLN A 569 -0.63 -11.98 0.96
C GLN A 569 0.46 -12.52 1.88
N GLY A 570 0.10 -13.43 2.80
CA GLY A 570 0.98 -14.05 3.77
C GLY A 570 0.86 -13.54 5.21
N GLN A 571 -0.02 -12.57 5.49
CA GLN A 571 -0.20 -12.03 6.84
C GLN A 571 -1.09 -12.87 7.75
N GLY A 572 -1.63 -14.00 7.27
CA GLY A 572 -2.27 -14.99 8.12
C GLY A 572 -3.77 -14.81 8.33
N HIS A 573 -4.51 -14.38 7.31
CA HIS A 573 -5.97 -14.23 7.40
C HIS A 573 -6.69 -15.53 7.75
N GLU A 574 -6.25 -16.68 7.19
CA GLU A 574 -6.84 -17.98 7.49
C GLU A 574 -6.83 -18.29 9.00
N THR A 575 -5.79 -17.85 9.70
CA THR A 575 -5.67 -18.03 11.14
C THR A 575 -6.41 -16.95 11.92
N THR A 576 -6.16 -15.67 11.60
CA THR A 576 -6.71 -14.56 12.39
C THR A 576 -8.23 -14.46 12.29
N TYR A 577 -8.79 -14.67 11.10
CA TYR A 577 -10.24 -14.68 10.92
C TYR A 577 -10.86 -15.91 11.58
N ALA A 578 -10.21 -17.08 11.49
CA ALA A 578 -10.68 -18.26 12.21
C ALA A 578 -10.68 -18.06 13.73
N GLN A 579 -9.70 -17.33 14.29
CA GLN A 579 -9.69 -17.01 15.73
C GLN A 579 -10.84 -16.07 16.13
N ILE A 580 -11.15 -15.06 15.31
CA ILE A 580 -12.30 -14.17 15.57
C ILE A 580 -13.61 -14.95 15.54
N LEU A 581 -13.78 -15.79 14.52
CA LEU A 581 -14.97 -16.62 14.38
C LEU A 581 -15.07 -17.68 15.48
N ALA A 582 -13.94 -18.26 15.89
CA ALA A 582 -13.89 -19.22 16.99
C ALA A 582 -14.36 -18.59 18.31
N GLU A 583 -13.94 -17.34 18.59
CA GLU A 583 -14.41 -16.58 19.77
C GLU A 583 -15.92 -16.34 19.74
N GLU A 584 -16.46 -15.95 18.59
CA GLU A 584 -17.88 -15.58 18.44
C GLU A 584 -18.82 -16.80 18.34
N LEU A 585 -18.38 -17.89 17.71
CA LEU A 585 -19.22 -19.05 17.42
C LEU A 585 -19.01 -20.21 18.41
N GLY A 586 -17.89 -20.23 19.15
CA GLY A 586 -17.51 -21.36 20.01
C GLY A 586 -17.07 -22.60 19.22
N ILE A 587 -16.77 -22.46 17.93
CA ILE A 587 -16.25 -23.53 17.07
C ILE A 587 -14.70 -23.49 17.12
N PRO A 588 -13.99 -24.63 17.27
CA PRO A 588 -12.54 -24.62 17.22
C PRO A 588 -12.00 -23.98 15.94
N TYR A 589 -10.97 -23.11 16.06
CA TYR A 589 -10.38 -22.41 14.90
C TYR A 589 -9.91 -23.36 13.79
N THR A 590 -9.55 -24.59 14.14
CA THR A 590 -9.17 -25.64 13.19
C THR A 590 -10.33 -26.16 12.35
N ASP A 591 -11.56 -26.01 12.83
CA ASP A 591 -12.80 -26.44 12.15
C ASP A 591 -13.50 -25.31 11.38
N ILE A 592 -12.84 -24.16 11.27
CA ILE A 592 -13.30 -23.00 10.49
C ILE A 592 -12.43 -22.87 9.25
N GLU A 593 -12.99 -23.04 8.09
CA GLU A 593 -12.34 -22.82 6.80
C GLU A 593 -12.53 -21.36 6.37
N ILE A 594 -11.46 -20.75 5.85
CA ILE A 594 -11.48 -19.38 5.32
C ILE A 594 -11.24 -19.45 3.81
N ASP A 595 -12.11 -18.83 3.04
CA ASP A 595 -12.08 -18.73 1.59
C ASP A 595 -12.06 -17.26 1.18
N GLU A 596 -11.07 -16.86 0.35
CA GLU A 596 -10.88 -15.50 -0.12
C GLU A 596 -10.11 -15.46 -1.45
N GLY A 597 -10.36 -14.43 -2.25
CA GLY A 597 -9.58 -14.17 -3.46
C GLY A 597 -10.17 -14.69 -4.77
N ASP A 598 -11.32 -15.36 -4.74
CA ASP A 598 -12.05 -15.77 -5.94
C ASP A 598 -13.32 -14.91 -6.09
N THR A 599 -13.43 -14.16 -7.16
CA THR A 599 -14.52 -13.19 -7.36
C THR A 599 -15.89 -13.82 -7.60
N ASP A 600 -15.96 -15.12 -7.87
CA ASP A 600 -17.23 -15.84 -8.05
C ASP A 600 -17.71 -16.51 -6.75
N THR A 601 -16.80 -16.90 -5.86
CA THR A 601 -17.16 -17.61 -4.63
C THR A 601 -17.14 -16.69 -3.40
N ALA A 602 -16.24 -15.71 -3.35
CA ALA A 602 -16.19 -14.76 -2.26
C ALA A 602 -17.14 -13.57 -2.50
N PRO A 603 -17.75 -13.01 -1.44
CA PRO A 603 -18.58 -11.81 -1.57
C PRO A 603 -17.73 -10.62 -2.01
N TYR A 604 -18.37 -9.63 -2.65
CA TYR A 604 -17.69 -8.44 -3.13
C TYR A 604 -16.99 -7.68 -2.00
N GLY A 605 -15.76 -7.29 -2.21
CA GLY A 605 -14.99 -6.46 -1.28
C GLY A 605 -13.84 -5.75 -2.00
N LEU A 606 -13.30 -4.71 -1.35
CA LEU A 606 -12.26 -3.87 -1.96
C LEU A 606 -10.85 -4.37 -1.69
N GLY A 607 -10.70 -5.51 -1.01
CA GLY A 607 -9.41 -6.18 -0.85
C GLY A 607 -8.62 -5.75 0.38
N THR A 608 -7.34 -6.12 0.41
CA THR A 608 -6.45 -6.02 1.57
C THR A 608 -5.34 -4.98 1.35
N TYR A 609 -5.47 -3.83 1.96
CA TYR A 609 -4.50 -2.74 2.02
C TYR A 609 -4.86 -1.79 3.16
N ALA A 610 -4.01 -0.82 3.48
CA ALA A 610 -4.28 0.23 4.48
C ALA A 610 -4.70 -0.30 5.87
N SER A 611 -4.22 -1.48 6.27
CA SER A 611 -4.54 -2.15 7.55
C SER A 611 -6.05 -2.31 7.80
N ARG A 612 -6.85 -2.53 6.74
CA ARG A 612 -8.31 -2.55 6.82
C ARG A 612 -8.93 -3.92 7.08
N SER A 613 -8.23 -5.02 6.78
CA SER A 613 -8.81 -6.38 6.76
C SER A 613 -9.44 -6.84 8.07
N THR A 614 -8.84 -6.54 9.22
CA THR A 614 -9.40 -6.89 10.52
C THR A 614 -10.42 -5.88 11.04
N PRO A 615 -10.24 -4.54 10.85
CA PRO A 615 -11.23 -3.54 11.27
C PRO A 615 -12.54 -3.56 10.49
N THR A 616 -12.51 -3.92 9.22
CA THR A 616 -13.69 -4.01 8.35
C THR A 616 -14.31 -5.39 8.36
#